data_726cfad15b6ff16693c1674fe2903daa
#
_entry.id   726cfad15b6ff16693c1674fe2903daa
#
_cell.length_a   1.000
_cell.length_b   1.000
_cell.length_c   1.000
_cell.angle_alpha   90.00
_cell.angle_beta   90.00
_cell.angle_gamma   90.00
#
_symmetry.space_group_name_H-M   'P 1'
#
loop_
_entity.id
_entity.type
_entity.pdbx_description
1 polymer ?
#
loop_
_entity_poly.entity_id
_entity_poly.type
_entity_poly.pdbx_seq_one_letter_code
_entity_poly.pdbx_strand_id
1 'polypeptide(L)'
;MSLRNKLYEQIASDGNRIRLRFNPSHPIFAGHFPSNPIVPGACLVQIAEEILSERLNRPIRFTTISNLKFHQPITPDMEVVYQLNENKIEIANPDLTAVYAQFKATYLCTDPDVQ
;
A
#
# COMPACT_ATOMS: atom_id res chain seq x y z
N MET A 1 -11.30 -7.36 -4.70
CA MET A 1 -10.64 -6.93 -5.94
C MET A 1 -9.19 -6.60 -5.65
N SER A 2 -8.27 -7.16 -6.41
CA SER A 2 -6.84 -6.93 -6.21
C SER A 2 -6.37 -5.74 -7.04
N LEU A 3 -5.52 -4.91 -6.45
CA LEU A 3 -4.86 -3.79 -7.15
C LEU A 3 -3.52 -4.20 -7.73
N ARG A 4 -2.99 -5.35 -7.30
CA ARG A 4 -1.69 -5.83 -7.75
C ARG A 4 -1.67 -6.07 -9.25
N ASN A 5 -0.59 -5.63 -9.90
CA ASN A 5 -0.38 -5.72 -11.35
C ASN A 5 -1.43 -4.95 -12.16
N LYS A 6 -2.24 -4.13 -11.49
CA LYS A 6 -3.20 -3.21 -12.12
C LYS A 6 -2.85 -1.78 -11.75
N LEU A 7 -2.92 -1.45 -10.47
CA LEU A 7 -2.56 -0.13 -9.96
C LEU A 7 -1.07 -0.04 -9.63
N TYR A 8 -0.48 -1.11 -9.14
CA TYR A 8 0.91 -1.14 -8.73
C TYR A 8 1.56 -2.47 -9.07
N GLU A 9 2.89 -2.47 -9.10
CA GLU A 9 3.65 -3.71 -9.17
C GLU A 9 4.77 -3.66 -8.13
N GLN A 10 5.09 -4.81 -7.59
CA GLN A 10 6.19 -4.96 -6.65
C GLN A 10 7.47 -5.15 -7.45
N ILE A 11 8.46 -4.29 -7.21
CA ILE A 11 9.71 -4.31 -7.96
C ILE A 11 10.89 -4.83 -7.15
N ALA A 12 10.80 -4.84 -5.82
CA ALA A 12 11.84 -5.40 -4.97
C ALA A 12 11.27 -5.72 -3.60
N SER A 13 11.93 -6.64 -2.90
CA SER A 13 11.58 -7.00 -1.54
C SER A 13 12.85 -7.31 -0.77
N ASP A 14 12.99 -6.70 0.40
CA ASP A 14 14.14 -6.89 1.28
C ASP A 14 13.65 -6.93 2.72
N GLY A 15 13.50 -8.15 3.27
CA GLY A 15 12.96 -8.31 4.61
C GLY A 15 11.55 -7.76 4.71
N ASN A 16 11.36 -6.78 5.60
CA ASN A 16 10.08 -6.16 5.82
C ASN A 16 9.87 -4.89 4.97
N ARG A 17 10.72 -4.69 3.96
CA ARG A 17 10.64 -3.55 3.05
C ARG A 17 10.25 -4.04 1.67
N ILE A 18 9.19 -3.45 1.13
CA ILE A 18 8.69 -3.81 -0.19
C ILE A 18 8.65 -2.55 -1.05
N ARG A 19 9.38 -2.57 -2.15
CA ARG A 19 9.43 -1.44 -3.07
C ARG A 19 8.40 -1.63 -4.17
N LEU A 20 7.64 -0.58 -4.43
CA LEU A 20 6.54 -0.60 -5.39
C LEU A 20 6.70 0.50 -6.41
N ARG A 21 6.11 0.27 -7.57
CA ARG A 21 5.91 1.26 -8.61
C ARG A 21 4.45 1.29 -9.00
N PHE A 22 3.90 2.48 -9.21
CA PHE A 22 2.51 2.63 -9.62
C PHE A 22 2.37 2.63 -11.13
N ASN A 23 1.16 2.32 -11.58
CA ASN A 23 0.79 2.37 -13.00
C ASN A 23 0.08 3.68 -13.28
N PRO A 24 0.75 4.66 -13.92
CA PRO A 24 0.12 5.97 -14.19
C PRO A 24 -1.07 5.89 -15.15
N SER A 25 -1.19 4.79 -15.89
CA SER A 25 -2.27 4.61 -16.86
C SER A 25 -3.51 3.99 -16.25
N HIS A 26 -3.49 3.70 -14.94
CA HIS A 26 -4.67 3.12 -14.29
C HIS A 26 -5.85 4.08 -14.36
N PRO A 27 -7.07 3.58 -14.67
CA PRO A 27 -8.26 4.45 -14.83
C PRO A 27 -8.59 5.33 -13.65
N ILE A 28 -8.14 4.97 -12.43
CA ILE A 28 -8.44 5.77 -11.24
C ILE A 28 -7.86 7.19 -11.37
N PHE A 29 -6.77 7.36 -12.10
CA PHE A 29 -6.13 8.67 -12.25
C PHE A 29 -6.85 9.56 -13.26
N ALA A 30 -7.60 8.97 -14.18
CA ALA A 30 -8.37 9.74 -15.15
C ALA A 30 -9.62 10.37 -14.53
N GLY A 31 -10.17 9.77 -13.47
CA GLY A 31 -11.38 10.24 -12.83
C GLY A 31 -11.17 11.24 -11.71
N HIS A 32 -9.92 11.39 -11.22
CA HIS A 32 -9.61 12.26 -10.09
C HIS A 32 -8.40 13.12 -10.40
N PHE A 33 -8.61 14.44 -10.45
CA PHE A 33 -7.54 15.41 -10.64
C PHE A 33 -6.60 15.04 -11.79
N PRO A 34 -7.11 14.93 -13.05
CA PRO A 34 -6.31 14.43 -14.15
C PRO A 34 -5.06 15.26 -14.46
N SER A 35 -5.07 16.55 -14.09
CA SER A 35 -3.90 17.41 -14.27
C SER A 35 -2.87 17.28 -13.14
N ASN A 36 -3.26 16.65 -12.02
CA ASN A 36 -2.38 16.46 -10.87
C ASN A 36 -2.78 15.18 -10.14
N PRO A 37 -2.52 14.02 -10.73
CA PRO A 37 -3.00 12.76 -10.17
C PRO A 37 -2.30 12.43 -8.87
N ILE A 38 -3.08 11.91 -7.91
CA ILE A 38 -2.61 11.51 -6.59
C ILE A 38 -3.13 10.10 -6.34
N VAL A 39 -2.31 9.23 -5.75
CA VAL A 39 -2.75 7.90 -5.35
C VAL A 39 -3.67 8.05 -4.14
N PRO A 40 -4.93 7.61 -4.24
CA PRO A 40 -5.87 7.75 -3.13
C PRO A 40 -5.41 7.01 -1.87
N GLY A 41 -5.66 7.61 -0.71
CA GLY A 41 -5.28 6.99 0.56
C GLY A 41 -5.89 5.62 0.77
N ALA A 42 -7.16 5.43 0.36
CA ALA A 42 -7.80 4.13 0.45
C ALA A 42 -7.05 3.06 -0.34
N CYS A 43 -6.49 3.43 -1.50
CA CYS A 43 -5.68 2.50 -2.28
C CYS A 43 -4.38 2.16 -1.58
N LEU A 44 -3.75 3.14 -0.93
CA LEU A 44 -2.51 2.89 -0.19
C LEU A 44 -2.74 1.89 0.94
N VAL A 45 -3.86 1.99 1.64
CA VAL A 45 -4.22 1.05 2.70
C VAL A 45 -4.51 -0.34 2.13
N GLN A 46 -5.25 -0.42 1.04
CA GLN A 46 -5.54 -1.71 0.40
C GLN A 46 -4.28 -2.39 -0.10
N ILE A 47 -3.33 -1.63 -0.64
CA ILE A 47 -2.04 -2.17 -1.07
C ILE A 47 -1.31 -2.81 0.10
N ALA A 48 -1.31 -2.18 1.28
CA ALA A 48 -0.70 -2.75 2.47
C ALA A 48 -1.33 -4.08 2.84
N GLU A 49 -2.65 -4.17 2.76
CA GLU A 49 -3.38 -5.42 3.04
C GLU A 49 -2.98 -6.52 2.05
N GLU A 50 -2.86 -6.17 0.77
CA GLU A 50 -2.45 -7.14 -0.26
C GLU A 50 -1.01 -7.62 -0.05
N ILE A 51 -0.11 -6.71 0.31
CA ILE A 51 1.29 -7.04 0.60
C ILE A 51 1.37 -8.02 1.77
N LEU A 52 0.66 -7.72 2.86
CA LEU A 52 0.65 -8.57 4.03
C LEU A 52 0.06 -9.95 3.73
N SER A 53 -1.02 -10.00 2.96
CA SER A 53 -1.63 -11.26 2.55
C SER A 53 -0.64 -12.13 1.80
N GLU A 54 0.14 -11.53 0.91
CA GLU A 54 1.13 -12.26 0.14
C GLU A 54 2.27 -12.74 1.02
N ARG A 55 2.77 -11.89 1.91
CA ARG A 55 3.89 -12.26 2.79
C ARG A 55 3.51 -13.40 3.74
N LEU A 56 2.29 -13.39 4.24
CA LEU A 56 1.79 -14.43 5.14
C LEU A 56 1.29 -15.66 4.38
N ASN A 57 1.19 -15.57 3.06
CA ASN A 57 0.64 -16.60 2.19
C ASN A 57 -0.77 -17.01 2.64
N ARG A 58 -1.56 -16.04 3.09
CA ARG A 58 -2.93 -16.22 3.58
C ARG A 58 -3.70 -14.93 3.34
N PRO A 59 -4.98 -15.00 2.96
CA PRO A 59 -5.80 -13.80 2.90
C PRO A 59 -5.90 -13.18 4.30
N ILE A 60 -5.74 -11.86 4.38
CA ILE A 60 -5.94 -11.13 5.62
C ILE A 60 -6.89 -9.97 5.37
N ARG A 61 -7.52 -9.50 6.44
CA ARG A 61 -8.34 -8.30 6.41
C ARG A 61 -7.96 -7.42 7.59
N PHE A 62 -7.79 -6.15 7.34
CA PHE A 62 -7.61 -5.18 8.41
C PHE A 62 -8.93 -5.05 9.16
N THR A 63 -8.86 -5.18 10.49
CA THR A 63 -10.01 -5.03 11.36
C THR A 63 -10.08 -3.65 11.97
N THR A 64 -8.92 -3.03 12.22
CA THR A 64 -8.87 -1.63 12.68
C THR A 64 -7.69 -0.95 12.00
N ILE A 65 -7.86 0.34 11.75
CA ILE A 65 -6.81 1.21 11.27
C ILE A 65 -6.82 2.43 12.18
N SER A 66 -5.65 2.77 12.72
CA SER A 66 -5.52 3.89 13.63
C SER A 66 -4.26 4.69 13.32
N ASN A 67 -4.22 5.91 13.85
CA ASN A 67 -3.07 6.81 13.70
C ASN A 67 -2.68 7.02 12.22
N LEU A 68 -3.70 7.10 11.35
CA LEU A 68 -3.50 7.31 9.92
C LEU A 68 -3.08 8.75 9.68
N LYS A 69 -1.89 8.91 9.09
CA LYS A 69 -1.32 10.23 8.78
C LYS A 69 -0.81 10.23 7.36
N PHE A 70 -1.20 11.24 6.60
CA PHE A 70 -0.68 11.50 5.27
C PHE A 70 0.14 12.78 5.34
N HIS A 71 1.47 12.64 5.23
CA HIS A 71 2.39 13.78 5.35
C HIS A 71 2.57 14.52 4.05
N GLN A 72 2.52 13.81 2.92
CA GLN A 72 2.55 14.41 1.61
C GLN A 72 1.90 13.50 0.57
N PRO A 73 1.38 14.09 -0.51
CA PRO A 73 0.76 13.32 -1.59
C PRO A 73 1.77 12.38 -2.27
N ILE A 74 1.27 11.23 -2.70
CA ILE A 74 2.03 10.28 -3.50
C ILE A 74 1.44 10.32 -4.90
N THR A 75 2.28 10.62 -5.89
CA THR A 75 1.87 10.69 -7.28
C THR A 75 2.25 9.38 -7.98
N PRO A 76 1.55 9.02 -9.10
CA PRO A 76 1.78 7.73 -9.73
C PRO A 76 3.13 7.58 -10.44
N ASP A 77 3.91 8.67 -10.57
CA ASP A 77 5.26 8.59 -11.12
C ASP A 77 6.32 8.27 -10.07
N MET A 78 5.92 8.20 -8.79
CA MET A 78 6.84 7.88 -7.70
C MET A 78 7.00 6.39 -7.50
N GLU A 79 8.19 5.98 -7.05
CA GLU A 79 8.40 4.69 -6.42
C GLU A 79 8.36 4.90 -4.93
N VAL A 80 7.79 3.94 -4.20
CA VAL A 80 7.68 4.01 -2.75
C VAL A 80 8.11 2.70 -2.12
N VAL A 81 8.46 2.76 -0.83
CA VAL A 81 8.80 1.59 -0.04
C VAL A 81 7.81 1.47 1.10
N TYR A 82 7.15 0.32 1.17
CA TYR A 82 6.32 -0.03 2.33
C TYR A 82 7.21 -0.72 3.35
N GLN A 83 7.24 -0.17 4.55
CA GLN A 83 7.95 -0.77 5.68
C GLN A 83 6.92 -1.36 6.64
N LEU A 84 7.06 -2.65 6.93
CA LEU A 84 6.11 -3.40 7.75
C LEU A 84 6.78 -3.72 9.07
N ASN A 85 6.42 -3.01 10.15
CA ASN A 85 6.97 -3.20 11.49
C ASN A 85 5.85 -3.59 12.42
N GLU A 86 5.64 -4.88 12.61
CA GLU A 86 4.54 -5.41 13.43
C GLU A 86 3.22 -4.83 12.93
N ASN A 87 2.56 -4.01 13.76
CA ASN A 87 1.27 -3.41 13.41
C ASN A 87 1.41 -2.06 12.72
N LYS A 88 2.63 -1.55 12.61
CA LYS A 88 2.88 -0.24 12.02
C LYS A 88 3.33 -0.38 10.57
N ILE A 89 2.70 0.41 9.71
CA ILE A 89 3.02 0.44 8.29
C ILE A 89 3.42 1.87 7.94
N GLU A 90 4.60 1.99 7.31
CA GLU A 90 5.09 3.27 6.83
C GLU A 90 5.32 3.19 5.34
N ILE A 91 4.96 4.24 4.62
CA ILE A 91 5.18 4.37 3.18
C ILE A 91 6.17 5.50 2.99
N ALA A 92 7.35 5.17 2.49
CA ALA A 92 8.47 6.10 2.43
C ALA A 92 9.03 6.19 1.02
N ASN A 93 9.92 7.18 0.81
CA ASN A 93 10.69 7.26 -0.41
C ASN A 93 11.74 6.13 -0.45
N PRO A 94 12.28 5.80 -1.64
CA PRO A 94 13.22 4.68 -1.74
C PRO A 94 14.46 4.79 -0.86
N ASP A 95 14.93 6.01 -0.59
CA ASP A 95 16.09 6.24 0.27
C ASP A 95 15.75 6.17 1.76
N LEU A 96 14.48 6.04 2.11
CA LEU A 96 13.99 5.98 3.49
C LEU A 96 14.31 7.23 4.30
N THR A 97 14.44 8.37 3.62
CA THR A 97 14.72 9.66 4.26
C THR A 97 13.45 10.45 4.55
N ALA A 98 12.33 10.09 3.94
CA ALA A 98 11.05 10.76 4.13
C ALA A 98 9.94 9.73 4.20
N VAL A 99 9.04 9.90 5.17
CA VAL A 99 7.83 9.09 5.29
C VAL A 99 6.68 9.88 4.72
N TYR A 100 6.02 9.34 3.70
CA TYR A 100 4.89 10.00 3.05
C TYR A 100 3.58 9.75 3.77
N ALA A 101 3.40 8.55 4.31
CA ALA A 101 2.19 8.16 5.00
C ALA A 101 2.51 7.07 6.01
N GLN A 102 1.67 6.96 7.04
CA GLN A 102 1.85 5.91 8.05
C GLN A 102 0.52 5.63 8.73
N PHE A 103 0.38 4.41 9.24
CA PHE A 103 -0.77 4.03 10.03
C PHE A 103 -0.45 2.76 10.81
N LYS A 104 -1.31 2.47 11.80
CA LYS A 104 -1.29 1.20 12.53
C LYS A 104 -2.52 0.40 12.13
N ALA A 105 -2.37 -0.91 12.04
CA ALA A 105 -3.48 -1.78 11.67
C ALA A 105 -3.42 -3.06 12.47
N THR A 106 -4.60 -3.56 12.83
CA THR A 106 -4.76 -4.93 13.30
C THR A 106 -5.48 -5.69 12.20
N TYR A 107 -5.26 -7.00 12.15
CA TYR A 107 -5.85 -7.80 11.08
C TYR A 107 -6.18 -9.20 11.55
N LEU A 108 -7.04 -9.85 10.78
CA LEU A 108 -7.37 -11.25 10.94
C LEU A 108 -6.98 -11.97 9.67
N CYS A 109 -6.46 -13.18 9.83
CA CYS A 109 -6.29 -14.09 8.70
C CYS A 109 -7.64 -14.70 8.38
N THR A 110 -8.07 -14.56 7.13
CA THR A 110 -9.28 -15.22 6.68
C THR A 110 -8.90 -16.50 5.95
N ASP A 111 -9.57 -17.58 6.31
CA ASP A 111 -9.35 -18.85 5.65
C ASP A 111 -10.54 -19.10 4.74
N PRO A 112 -10.35 -19.14 3.40
CA PRO A 112 -11.46 -19.36 2.48
C PRO A 112 -12.13 -20.72 2.67
N ASP A 113 -11.48 -21.66 3.33
CA ASP A 113 -12.06 -22.98 3.59
C ASP A 113 -12.88 -23.00 4.87
N VAL A 114 -12.84 -21.93 5.66
CA VAL A 114 -13.61 -21.79 6.90
C VAL A 114 -14.62 -20.67 6.71
N GLN A 115 -15.84 -21.05 6.44
CA GLN A 115 -16.92 -20.11 6.17
C GLN A 115 -17.93 -20.15 7.29
#